data_de4efc87791e06dcad6de84d6d57ad3d
#
_entry.id   de4efc87791e06dcad6de84d6d57ad3d
#
_cell.length_a   1.000
_cell.length_b   1.000
_cell.length_c   1.000
_cell.angle_alpha   90.00
_cell.angle_beta   90.00
_cell.angle_gamma   90.00
#
_symmetry.space_group_name_H-M   'P 1'
#
loop_
_entity.id
_entity.type
_entity.pdbx_description
1 polymer ?
#
loop_
_entity_poly.entity_id
_entity_poly.type
_entity_poly.pdbx_seq_one_letter_code
_entity_poly.pdbx_strand_id
1 'polypeptide(L)'
;ATDSLGVPALDQLGWAYEGDVAGVTGSIIAGRPVLVVREQPWPLPPLPKNVTEDAETPAARVIVSERVAERVFADHGDDLPTVVLHPSCLVVGMGCNKGTEVESLRQLLVKTLEDNGLALGSVTRLVSHEVKAGELGLVKLANQLGVEYRTESAEALAAHDVPTPSDVVAREVGTPSVSEAAVLCQGAELLVHKTKTSDATCAIGRIPAHGHLSVVGLGPGSRDLLTPRAVEAIRNATFVAGYAPYVRQIRDLVRPGATILATKMGTEEERTQAAIEATRDGRNVAFVCGGDPAIYAMASPTLEMGTDGIDVEIVPGVTAELAISAILGAPLGHDHATISLSDLHTDWDLILKRVKAAAEGDLVTTFYNPRSRTRTHQLPDALAIMAEHRPPSTPVALVSHAERRQQQVIMSTLEEFKPEWCGMTTLVVVGSTTTKYVSSGDGRRLMVTPRDYHWMDGHVCSEARKNYTHKDLPRADEETYLSKPPVHSTRMSKPINDTKD
;
A
#
# COMPACT_ATOMS: atom_id res chain seq x y z
N ALA A 1 8.62 15.00 32.97
CA ALA A 1 8.02 13.77 32.53
C ALA A 1 6.73 14.00 31.75
N THR A 2 6.77 14.73 30.66
CA THR A 2 5.62 14.87 29.75
C THR A 2 6.14 15.13 28.35
N ASP A 3 6.79 14.11 27.78
CA ASP A 3 7.23 14.13 26.40
C ASP A 3 6.17 13.49 25.48
N SER A 4 4.87 13.66 25.79
CA SER A 4 3.76 13.05 25.08
C SER A 4 2.54 13.96 25.15
N LEU A 5 1.83 14.09 24.03
CA LEU A 5 0.58 14.85 23.92
C LEU A 5 -0.62 14.15 24.61
N GLY A 6 -0.41 12.97 25.19
CA GLY A 6 -1.51 12.17 25.75
C GLY A 6 -2.45 11.57 24.69
N VAL A 7 -2.08 11.65 23.42
CA VAL A 7 -2.73 11.00 22.29
C VAL A 7 -1.70 10.10 21.62
N PRO A 8 -1.61 8.83 22.00
CA PRO A 8 -0.58 7.92 21.47
C PRO A 8 -0.51 7.86 19.96
N ALA A 9 -1.65 8.07 19.30
CA ALA A 9 -1.71 8.08 17.84
C ALA A 9 -0.99 9.30 17.21
N LEU A 10 -1.05 10.48 17.84
CA LEU A 10 -0.30 11.66 17.40
C LEU A 10 1.19 11.53 17.75
N ASP A 11 1.50 11.01 18.93
CA ASP A 11 2.88 10.77 19.34
C ASP A 11 3.62 9.78 18.41
N GLN A 12 2.90 8.80 17.85
CA GLN A 12 3.42 7.83 16.87
C GLN A 12 3.75 8.43 15.49
N LEU A 13 3.25 9.62 15.15
CA LEU A 13 3.63 10.29 13.90
C LEU A 13 5.11 10.67 13.86
N GLY A 14 5.74 10.81 15.02
CA GLY A 14 7.15 11.19 15.14
C GLY A 14 7.42 12.63 14.68
N TRP A 15 6.37 13.46 14.60
CA TRP A 15 6.50 14.87 14.25
C TRP A 15 7.04 15.68 15.44
N ALA A 16 7.88 16.65 15.17
CA ALA A 16 8.27 17.62 16.17
C ALA A 16 7.08 18.48 16.60
N TYR A 17 7.13 19.03 17.82
CA TYR A 17 6.07 19.91 18.30
C TYR A 17 6.62 20.98 19.24
N GLU A 18 5.90 22.09 19.33
CA GLU A 18 6.21 23.25 20.19
C GLU A 18 4.93 23.76 20.87
N GLY A 19 5.05 24.43 22.01
CA GLY A 19 3.95 25.08 22.72
C GLY A 19 3.61 24.46 24.08
N ASP A 20 2.37 24.69 24.56
CA ASP A 20 1.91 24.25 25.88
C ASP A 20 1.40 22.79 25.88
N VAL A 21 2.33 21.87 25.84
CA VAL A 21 2.04 20.42 25.88
C VAL A 21 1.24 20.04 27.12
N ALA A 22 1.56 20.59 28.29
CA ALA A 22 0.92 20.25 29.56
C ALA A 22 -0.57 20.69 29.58
N GLY A 23 -0.86 21.89 29.12
CA GLY A 23 -2.22 22.42 29.06
C GLY A 23 -3.09 21.67 28.06
N VAL A 24 -2.56 21.33 26.87
CA VAL A 24 -3.25 20.54 25.86
C VAL A 24 -3.52 19.11 26.37
N THR A 25 -2.50 18.42 26.86
CA THR A 25 -2.61 17.06 27.43
C THR A 25 -3.61 17.01 28.59
N GLY A 26 -3.56 17.98 29.49
CA GLY A 26 -4.51 18.10 30.59
C GLY A 26 -5.96 18.30 30.13
N SER A 27 -6.17 19.03 29.02
CA SER A 27 -7.50 19.20 28.42
C SER A 27 -8.01 17.92 27.78
N ILE A 28 -7.14 17.19 27.06
CA ILE A 28 -7.48 15.91 26.42
C ILE A 28 -7.89 14.88 27.49
N ILE A 29 -7.08 14.69 28.53
CA ILE A 29 -7.32 13.71 29.60
C ILE A 29 -8.59 14.06 30.40
N ALA A 30 -8.86 15.34 30.61
CA ALA A 30 -10.06 15.80 31.29
C ALA A 30 -11.32 15.69 30.42
N GLY A 31 -11.25 15.20 29.18
CA GLY A 31 -12.35 15.08 28.25
C GLY A 31 -12.89 16.43 27.75
N ARG A 32 -12.16 17.53 27.93
CA ARG A 32 -12.57 18.86 27.45
C ARG A 32 -12.40 18.94 25.92
N PRO A 33 -13.24 19.75 25.22
CA PRO A 33 -13.10 19.92 23.77
C PRO A 33 -11.74 20.49 23.40
N VAL A 34 -11.07 19.86 22.43
CA VAL A 34 -9.80 20.31 21.86
C VAL A 34 -9.96 20.48 20.35
N LEU A 35 -9.69 21.68 19.86
CA LEU A 35 -9.78 22.00 18.44
C LEU A 35 -8.50 21.57 17.72
N VAL A 36 -8.65 20.84 16.62
CA VAL A 36 -7.56 20.54 15.68
C VAL A 36 -7.69 21.46 14.49
N VAL A 37 -6.61 22.15 14.15
CA VAL A 37 -6.51 22.99 12.95
C VAL A 37 -5.39 22.42 12.06
N ARG A 38 -5.69 22.14 10.81
CA ARG A 38 -4.69 21.74 9.82
C ARG A 38 -4.54 22.87 8.79
N GLU A 39 -3.36 23.48 8.70
CA GLU A 39 -3.10 24.49 7.69
C GLU A 39 -2.95 23.91 6.28
N GLN A 40 -2.58 22.62 6.21
CA GLN A 40 -2.57 21.82 5.00
C GLN A 40 -3.26 20.48 5.30
N PRO A 41 -3.78 19.76 4.32
CA PRO A 41 -4.55 18.51 4.52
C PRO A 41 -3.65 17.32 4.93
N TRP A 42 -2.83 17.48 5.99
CA TRP A 42 -1.99 16.42 6.53
C TRP A 42 -2.83 15.29 7.10
N PRO A 43 -2.51 14.03 6.78
CA PRO A 43 -3.23 12.89 7.32
C PRO A 43 -3.00 12.78 8.83
N LEU A 44 -4.09 12.76 9.58
CA LEU A 44 -4.07 12.49 11.02
C LEU A 44 -4.68 11.11 11.29
N PRO A 45 -4.18 10.40 12.32
CA PRO A 45 -4.82 9.18 12.79
C PRO A 45 -6.19 9.47 13.39
N PRO A 46 -7.04 8.44 13.61
CA PRO A 46 -8.29 8.62 14.35
C PRO A 46 -8.04 9.20 15.74
N LEU A 47 -8.66 10.33 16.03
CA LEU A 47 -8.47 11.09 17.26
C LEU A 47 -9.52 10.70 18.33
N PRO A 48 -9.27 11.00 19.63
CA PRO A 48 -10.25 10.88 20.69
C PRO A 48 -11.50 11.73 20.40
N LYS A 49 -12.67 11.34 20.93
CA LYS A 49 -13.96 12.01 20.66
C LYS A 49 -13.99 13.50 21.01
N ASN A 50 -13.19 13.93 21.97
CA ASN A 50 -13.11 15.33 22.40
C ASN A 50 -12.01 16.12 21.67
N VAL A 51 -11.32 15.52 20.70
CA VAL A 51 -10.28 16.13 19.87
C VAL A 51 -10.78 16.15 18.44
N THR A 52 -11.30 17.28 17.97
CA THR A 52 -12.02 17.37 16.68
C THR A 52 -11.67 18.65 15.93
N GLU A 53 -11.93 18.66 14.61
CA GLU A 53 -11.74 19.85 13.76
C GLU A 53 -12.91 20.84 13.83
N ASP A 54 -14.01 20.48 14.52
CA ASP A 54 -15.27 21.22 14.60
C ASP A 54 -15.66 21.66 16.03
N ALA A 55 -14.71 21.68 16.95
CA ALA A 55 -14.96 22.09 18.33
C ALA A 55 -15.36 23.59 18.40
N GLU A 56 -16.62 23.88 18.73
CA GLU A 56 -17.16 25.27 18.78
C GLU A 56 -16.58 26.09 19.92
N THR A 57 -16.33 25.47 21.09
CA THR A 57 -15.80 26.14 22.30
C THR A 57 -14.62 25.34 22.84
N PRO A 58 -13.46 25.41 22.20
CA PRO A 58 -12.30 24.62 22.59
C PRO A 58 -11.68 25.13 23.89
N ALA A 59 -11.23 24.17 24.73
CA ALA A 59 -10.44 24.45 25.92
C ALA A 59 -8.92 24.41 25.65
N ALA A 60 -8.51 23.90 24.49
CA ALA A 60 -7.16 23.84 24.01
C ALA A 60 -7.13 23.65 22.48
N ARG A 61 -5.98 23.86 21.85
CA ARG A 61 -5.78 23.68 20.41
C ARG A 61 -4.58 22.78 20.08
N VAL A 62 -4.71 22.02 18.99
CA VAL A 62 -3.60 21.35 18.31
C VAL A 62 -3.58 21.89 16.89
N ILE A 63 -2.51 22.54 16.49
CA ILE A 63 -2.36 23.11 15.14
C ILE A 63 -1.29 22.34 14.40
N VAL A 64 -1.59 21.90 13.18
CA VAL A 64 -0.64 21.17 12.32
C VAL A 64 -0.14 22.15 11.26
N SER A 65 1.15 22.49 11.35
CA SER A 65 1.78 23.50 10.49
C SER A 65 3.27 23.25 10.35
N GLU A 66 3.82 23.51 9.18
CA GLU A 66 5.26 23.57 8.92
C GLU A 66 5.91 24.90 9.35
N ARG A 67 5.11 25.84 9.86
CA ARG A 67 5.58 27.15 10.29
C ARG A 67 6.00 27.15 11.77
N VAL A 68 6.91 28.07 12.12
CA VAL A 68 7.31 28.26 13.53
C VAL A 68 6.12 28.69 14.39
N ALA A 69 6.14 28.28 15.66
CA ALA A 69 5.02 28.48 16.58
C ALA A 69 4.64 29.97 16.73
N GLU A 70 5.59 30.90 16.74
CA GLU A 70 5.33 32.34 16.83
C GLU A 70 4.46 32.88 15.69
N ARG A 71 4.69 32.38 14.47
CA ARG A 71 3.86 32.75 13.31
C ARG A 71 2.46 32.16 13.41
N VAL A 72 2.37 30.91 13.83
CA VAL A 72 1.09 30.21 14.02
C VAL A 72 0.27 30.90 15.11
N PHE A 73 0.86 31.26 16.24
CA PHE A 73 0.18 31.96 17.33
C PHE A 73 -0.27 33.37 16.92
N ALA A 74 0.48 34.07 16.07
CA ALA A 74 0.08 35.35 15.55
C ALA A 74 -1.23 35.26 14.73
N ASP A 75 -1.44 34.17 14.01
CA ASP A 75 -2.62 33.98 13.16
C ASP A 75 -3.81 33.37 13.91
N HIS A 76 -3.57 32.46 14.87
CA HIS A 76 -4.63 31.68 15.54
C HIS A 76 -4.89 32.13 17.00
N GLY A 77 -4.09 33.06 17.52
CA GLY A 77 -4.16 33.53 18.93
C GLY A 77 -3.43 32.59 19.91
N ASP A 78 -3.10 33.14 21.06
CA ASP A 78 -2.40 32.48 22.18
C ASP A 78 -3.24 32.43 23.47
N ASP A 79 -4.54 32.68 23.35
CA ASP A 79 -5.52 32.75 24.43
C ASP A 79 -5.86 31.40 25.07
N LEU A 80 -5.52 30.29 24.42
CA LEU A 80 -5.73 28.91 24.86
C LEU A 80 -4.43 28.12 24.87
N PRO A 81 -4.31 27.12 25.75
CA PRO A 81 -3.25 26.12 25.64
C PRO A 81 -3.18 25.57 24.21
N THR A 82 -2.07 25.82 23.54
CA THR A 82 -1.90 25.45 22.12
C THR A 82 -0.58 24.73 21.91
N VAL A 83 -0.61 23.65 21.11
CA VAL A 83 0.54 22.93 20.60
C VAL A 83 0.54 23.00 19.09
N VAL A 84 1.69 23.32 18.48
CA VAL A 84 1.93 23.23 17.05
C VAL A 84 2.68 21.94 16.77
N LEU A 85 2.10 21.07 15.94
CA LEU A 85 2.72 19.87 15.39
C LEU A 85 3.36 20.22 14.05
N HIS A 86 4.63 19.87 13.87
CA HIS A 86 5.41 20.14 12.67
C HIS A 86 5.50 18.89 11.80
N PRO A 87 4.68 18.76 10.74
CA PRO A 87 4.74 17.61 9.83
C PRO A 87 6.08 17.55 9.12
N SER A 88 6.65 16.36 8.95
CA SER A 88 7.92 16.13 8.26
C SER A 88 7.73 16.29 6.74
N CYS A 89 7.74 17.52 6.25
CA CYS A 89 7.35 17.85 4.87
C CYS A 89 8.29 18.78 4.12
N LEU A 90 9.25 19.44 4.81
CA LEU A 90 10.15 20.37 4.14
C LEU A 90 11.35 19.65 3.53
N VAL A 91 11.55 19.87 2.24
CA VAL A 91 12.72 19.44 1.47
C VAL A 91 13.68 20.60 1.36
N VAL A 92 14.93 20.38 1.72
CA VAL A 92 16.00 21.36 1.63
C VAL A 92 16.93 21.00 0.49
N GLY A 93 16.95 21.79 -0.56
CA GLY A 93 17.91 21.68 -1.66
C GLY A 93 19.14 22.55 -1.35
N MET A 94 20.33 21.94 -1.33
CA MET A 94 21.58 22.67 -1.08
C MET A 94 22.66 22.40 -2.13
N GLY A 95 23.31 23.47 -2.58
CA GLY A 95 24.56 23.43 -3.32
C GLY A 95 25.66 24.12 -2.52
N CYS A 96 26.90 23.66 -2.61
CA CYS A 96 28.04 24.30 -1.92
C CYS A 96 29.36 24.13 -2.66
N ASN A 97 30.35 24.92 -2.30
CA ASN A 97 31.72 24.74 -2.73
C ASN A 97 32.29 23.42 -2.11
N LYS A 98 33.36 22.91 -2.68
CA LYS A 98 34.04 21.72 -2.13
C LYS A 98 34.67 22.09 -0.78
N GLY A 99 34.38 21.28 0.24
CA GLY A 99 34.95 21.44 1.57
C GLY A 99 34.29 22.54 2.40
N THR A 100 33.07 23.00 2.05
CA THR A 100 32.33 23.96 2.87
C THR A 100 32.04 23.35 4.27
N GLU A 101 32.35 24.13 5.29
CA GLU A 101 32.19 23.74 6.69
C GLU A 101 30.69 23.54 7.04
N VAL A 102 30.41 22.50 7.84
CA VAL A 102 29.05 22.13 8.25
C VAL A 102 28.31 23.28 8.94
N GLU A 103 29.03 24.07 9.74
CA GLU A 103 28.45 25.17 10.48
C GLU A 103 27.98 26.31 9.56
N SER A 104 28.71 26.60 8.48
CA SER A 104 28.30 27.58 7.47
C SER A 104 27.03 27.12 6.74
N LEU A 105 26.93 25.83 6.40
CA LEU A 105 25.74 25.23 5.80
C LEU A 105 24.54 25.31 6.75
N ARG A 106 24.76 24.97 8.03
CA ARG A 106 23.73 25.01 9.07
C ARG A 106 23.20 26.44 9.28
N GLN A 107 24.09 27.42 9.37
CA GLN A 107 23.71 28.82 9.53
C GLN A 107 22.89 29.31 8.34
N LEU A 108 23.26 28.96 7.09
CA LEU A 108 22.50 29.30 5.91
C LEU A 108 21.09 28.67 5.97
N LEU A 109 20.99 27.39 6.33
CA LEU A 109 19.71 26.69 6.45
C LEU A 109 18.81 27.34 7.52
N VAL A 110 19.32 27.48 8.75
CA VAL A 110 18.55 28.03 9.88
C VAL A 110 18.08 29.45 9.55
N LYS A 111 18.97 30.28 9.04
CA LYS A 111 18.60 31.66 8.61
C LYS A 111 17.54 31.65 7.53
N THR A 112 17.64 30.73 6.53
CA THR A 112 16.66 30.66 5.46
C THR A 112 15.28 30.22 5.98
N LEU A 113 15.23 29.30 6.96
CA LEU A 113 13.99 28.87 7.63
C LEU A 113 13.39 30.02 8.44
N GLU A 114 14.18 30.69 9.31
CA GLU A 114 13.75 31.78 10.18
C GLU A 114 13.21 32.98 9.38
N ASP A 115 13.95 33.44 8.34
CA ASP A 115 13.55 34.55 7.48
C ASP A 115 12.16 34.29 6.81
N ASN A 116 11.80 32.99 6.61
CA ASN A 116 10.55 32.59 5.98
C ASN A 116 9.51 32.03 6.98
N GLY A 117 9.82 32.02 8.27
CA GLY A 117 8.91 31.56 9.32
C GLY A 117 8.61 30.04 9.28
N LEU A 118 9.56 29.24 8.77
CA LEU A 118 9.44 27.79 8.64
C LEU A 118 10.13 27.07 9.79
N ALA A 119 9.54 26.00 10.29
CA ALA A 119 10.05 25.23 11.42
C ALA A 119 11.14 24.23 10.99
N LEU A 120 12.26 24.25 11.70
CA LEU A 120 13.35 23.28 11.49
C LEU A 120 12.85 21.83 11.73
N GLY A 121 11.91 21.65 12.65
CA GLY A 121 11.30 20.34 12.96
C GLY A 121 10.48 19.74 11.80
N SER A 122 10.14 20.55 10.78
CA SER A 122 9.46 20.06 9.59
C SER A 122 10.40 19.58 8.47
N VAL A 123 11.71 19.74 8.62
CA VAL A 123 12.68 19.27 7.61
C VAL A 123 12.71 17.76 7.60
N THR A 124 12.47 17.16 6.44
CA THR A 124 12.46 15.69 6.27
C THR A 124 13.66 15.16 5.52
N ARG A 125 14.24 15.96 4.59
CA ARG A 125 15.41 15.54 3.81
C ARG A 125 16.24 16.71 3.31
N LEU A 126 17.53 16.42 3.12
CA LEU A 126 18.48 17.29 2.46
C LEU A 126 18.84 16.69 1.09
N VAL A 127 18.75 17.49 0.03
CA VAL A 127 18.96 17.02 -1.35
C VAL A 127 20.03 17.88 -2.04
N SER A 128 20.89 17.24 -2.82
CA SER A 128 21.95 17.92 -3.57
C SER A 128 22.22 17.21 -4.91
N HIS A 129 23.19 17.70 -5.66
CA HIS A 129 23.67 17.06 -6.87
C HIS A 129 24.57 15.84 -6.56
N GLU A 130 24.57 14.81 -7.41
CA GLU A 130 25.35 13.56 -7.24
C GLU A 130 26.84 13.78 -7.03
N VAL A 131 27.45 14.82 -7.65
CA VAL A 131 28.87 15.16 -7.44
C VAL A 131 29.15 15.55 -5.97
N LYS A 132 28.13 15.80 -5.16
CA LYS A 132 28.20 16.12 -3.73
C LYS A 132 27.87 14.94 -2.81
N ALA A 133 27.71 13.72 -3.35
CA ALA A 133 27.40 12.54 -2.55
C ALA A 133 28.41 12.30 -1.41
N GLY A 134 29.67 12.62 -1.62
CA GLY A 134 30.74 12.53 -0.63
C GLY A 134 31.13 13.85 0.05
N GLU A 135 30.34 14.92 -0.09
CA GLU A 135 30.64 16.21 0.53
C GLU A 135 30.37 16.15 2.04
N LEU A 136 31.46 16.12 2.82
CA LEU A 136 31.40 15.89 4.26
C LEU A 136 30.54 16.93 5.02
N GLY A 137 30.51 18.17 4.57
CA GLY A 137 29.70 19.22 5.16
C GLY A 137 28.21 18.89 5.10
N LEU A 138 27.70 18.50 3.92
CA LEU A 138 26.29 18.13 3.69
C LEU A 138 25.92 16.83 4.41
N VAL A 139 26.79 15.82 4.35
CA VAL A 139 26.56 14.53 5.07
C VAL A 139 26.47 14.76 6.58
N LYS A 140 27.39 15.56 7.15
CA LYS A 140 27.37 15.90 8.58
C LYS A 140 26.12 16.71 8.95
N LEU A 141 25.71 17.66 8.12
CA LEU A 141 24.51 18.47 8.36
C LEU A 141 23.27 17.57 8.41
N ALA A 142 23.07 16.68 7.45
CA ALA A 142 21.95 15.75 7.42
C ALA A 142 21.93 14.84 8.68
N ASN A 143 23.10 14.33 9.08
CA ASN A 143 23.24 13.53 10.30
C ASN A 143 22.90 14.31 11.57
N GLN A 144 23.34 15.58 11.67
CA GLN A 144 23.01 16.45 12.82
C GLN A 144 21.52 16.75 12.91
N LEU A 145 20.85 16.89 11.77
CA LEU A 145 19.42 17.11 11.68
C LEU A 145 18.60 15.81 11.84
N GLY A 146 19.24 14.64 11.76
CA GLY A 146 18.55 13.36 11.79
C GLY A 146 17.70 13.10 10.55
N VAL A 147 18.03 13.71 9.39
CA VAL A 147 17.25 13.63 8.15
C VAL A 147 17.98 12.83 7.06
N GLU A 148 17.22 12.35 6.07
CA GLU A 148 17.78 11.66 4.91
C GLU A 148 18.66 12.64 4.07
N TYR A 149 19.86 12.21 3.67
CA TYR A 149 20.64 12.87 2.65
C TYR A 149 20.51 12.15 1.32
N ARG A 150 20.05 12.85 0.29
CA ARG A 150 19.81 12.32 -1.05
C ARG A 150 20.56 13.15 -2.09
N THR A 151 21.01 12.49 -3.15
CA THR A 151 21.64 13.16 -4.29
C THR A 151 20.95 12.75 -5.59
N GLU A 152 20.80 13.71 -6.50
CA GLU A 152 20.16 13.52 -7.80
C GLU A 152 21.17 13.73 -8.94
N SER A 153 20.95 13.06 -10.05
CA SER A 153 21.81 13.18 -11.24
C SER A 153 21.64 14.54 -11.92
N ALA A 154 22.64 14.96 -12.68
CA ALA A 154 22.59 16.19 -13.49
C ALA A 154 21.37 16.19 -14.44
N GLU A 155 21.06 15.05 -15.04
CA GLU A 155 19.94 14.87 -15.96
C GLU A 155 18.59 15.08 -15.25
N ALA A 156 18.40 14.45 -14.08
CA ALA A 156 17.21 14.62 -13.27
C ALA A 156 16.99 16.07 -12.84
N LEU A 157 18.05 16.73 -12.40
CA LEU A 157 18.00 18.14 -12.02
C LEU A 157 17.69 19.08 -13.21
N ALA A 158 18.26 18.79 -14.38
CA ALA A 158 18.06 19.61 -15.59
C ALA A 158 16.64 19.45 -16.19
N ALA A 159 15.91 18.42 -15.82
CA ALA A 159 14.53 18.20 -16.27
C ALA A 159 13.50 19.20 -15.69
N HIS A 160 13.89 20.02 -14.70
CA HIS A 160 13.01 20.95 -14.03
C HIS A 160 13.31 22.39 -14.36
N ASP A 161 12.28 23.16 -14.70
CA ASP A 161 12.37 24.62 -14.84
C ASP A 161 12.54 25.27 -13.47
N VAL A 162 13.64 26.04 -13.32
CA VAL A 162 13.99 26.70 -12.07
C VAL A 162 13.81 28.21 -12.18
N PRO A 163 13.25 28.87 -11.13
CA PRO A 163 13.00 30.32 -11.15
C PRO A 163 14.27 31.17 -11.22
N THR A 164 15.39 30.68 -10.63
CA THR A 164 16.65 31.44 -10.56
C THR A 164 17.82 30.70 -11.22
N PRO A 165 17.84 30.56 -12.56
CA PRO A 165 18.89 29.86 -13.27
C PRO A 165 20.24 30.58 -13.19
N SER A 166 21.35 29.83 -13.35
CA SER A 166 22.72 30.35 -13.35
C SER A 166 23.54 29.68 -14.46
N ASP A 167 23.99 30.47 -15.40
CA ASP A 167 24.82 29.99 -16.53
C ASP A 167 26.18 29.43 -16.07
N VAL A 168 26.68 29.87 -14.93
CA VAL A 168 27.93 29.35 -14.35
C VAL A 168 27.72 27.94 -13.86
N VAL A 169 26.67 27.73 -13.09
CA VAL A 169 26.30 26.40 -12.57
C VAL A 169 25.94 25.45 -13.71
N ALA A 170 25.19 25.89 -14.72
CA ALA A 170 24.87 25.09 -15.89
C ALA A 170 26.12 24.59 -16.64
N ARG A 171 27.17 25.41 -16.74
CA ARG A 171 28.42 24.99 -17.38
C ARG A 171 29.28 24.05 -16.54
N GLU A 172 29.23 24.16 -15.23
CA GLU A 172 30.07 23.38 -14.31
C GLU A 172 29.46 22.00 -13.96
N VAL A 173 28.16 21.94 -13.77
CA VAL A 173 27.47 20.73 -13.24
C VAL A 173 26.27 20.27 -14.08
N GLY A 174 26.05 20.88 -15.24
CA GLY A 174 25.03 20.43 -16.20
C GLY A 174 23.58 20.76 -15.83
N THR A 175 23.35 21.53 -14.78
CA THR A 175 22.00 21.98 -14.36
C THR A 175 21.98 23.49 -14.06
N PRO A 176 20.89 24.21 -14.41
CA PRO A 176 20.82 25.67 -14.21
C PRO A 176 20.73 26.09 -12.73
N SER A 177 20.33 25.21 -11.82
CA SER A 177 20.31 25.46 -10.37
C SER A 177 20.34 24.14 -9.62
N VAL A 178 21.28 23.95 -8.68
CA VAL A 178 21.32 22.76 -7.85
C VAL A 178 20.23 22.81 -6.77
N SER A 179 20.16 23.90 -6.00
CA SER A 179 19.29 23.96 -4.82
C SER A 179 17.80 23.93 -5.16
N GLU A 180 17.34 24.70 -6.14
CA GLU A 180 15.92 24.71 -6.53
C GLU A 180 15.52 23.43 -7.29
N ALA A 181 16.36 22.98 -8.24
CA ALA A 181 16.11 21.75 -8.97
C ALA A 181 16.08 20.52 -8.05
N ALA A 182 16.96 20.48 -7.03
CA ALA A 182 16.96 19.42 -6.03
C ALA A 182 15.65 19.36 -5.23
N VAL A 183 15.02 20.50 -4.95
CA VAL A 183 13.69 20.56 -4.33
C VAL A 183 12.62 20.03 -5.29
N LEU A 184 12.60 20.54 -6.52
CA LEU A 184 11.57 20.21 -7.52
C LEU A 184 11.62 18.72 -7.92
N CYS A 185 12.81 18.13 -8.02
CA CYS A 185 12.99 16.70 -8.26
C CYS A 185 12.29 15.79 -7.23
N GLN A 186 12.01 16.31 -6.04
CA GLN A 186 11.32 15.55 -5.00
C GLN A 186 9.79 15.67 -5.09
N GLY A 187 9.26 16.29 -6.15
CA GLY A 187 7.82 16.59 -6.27
C GLY A 187 7.35 17.64 -5.27
N ALA A 188 8.28 18.42 -4.69
CA ALA A 188 7.98 19.43 -3.71
C ALA A 188 7.62 20.77 -4.38
N GLU A 189 6.64 21.48 -3.80
CA GLU A 189 6.31 22.86 -4.13
C GLU A 189 7.42 23.78 -3.58
N LEU A 190 8.00 24.64 -4.43
CA LEU A 190 9.05 25.55 -4.01
C LEU A 190 8.46 26.68 -3.17
N LEU A 191 8.77 26.72 -1.87
CA LEU A 191 8.34 27.77 -0.94
C LEU A 191 9.34 28.92 -0.86
N VAL A 192 10.63 28.59 -0.85
CA VAL A 192 11.73 29.58 -0.73
C VAL A 192 12.67 29.40 -1.90
N HIS A 193 12.77 30.44 -2.70
CA HIS A 193 13.73 30.52 -3.79
C HIS A 193 15.16 30.47 -3.28
N LYS A 194 16.09 30.22 -4.19
CA LYS A 194 17.51 30.10 -3.89
C LYS A 194 18.05 31.32 -3.10
N THR A 195 18.40 31.09 -1.86
CA THR A 195 19.23 31.97 -1.04
C THR A 195 20.70 31.56 -1.20
N LYS A 196 21.63 32.50 -1.04
CA LYS A 196 23.05 32.24 -1.24
C LYS A 196 23.94 32.96 -0.25
N THR A 197 25.06 32.35 0.07
CA THR A 197 26.24 32.94 0.67
C THR A 197 27.40 32.93 -0.34
N SER A 198 28.62 33.27 0.10
CA SER A 198 29.84 33.10 -0.71
C SER A 198 30.08 31.61 -1.07
N ASP A 199 29.67 30.68 -0.22
CA ASP A 199 30.14 29.30 -0.26
C ASP A 199 29.02 28.25 -0.50
N ALA A 200 27.76 28.66 -0.34
CA ALA A 200 26.63 27.76 -0.46
C ALA A 200 25.33 28.40 -0.94
N THR A 201 24.43 27.59 -1.43
CA THR A 201 23.05 27.95 -1.81
C THR A 201 22.07 27.05 -1.09
N CYS A 202 20.90 27.59 -0.73
CA CYS A 202 19.78 26.87 -0.09
C CYS A 202 18.48 27.27 -0.76
N ALA A 203 17.62 26.28 -1.02
CA ALA A 203 16.23 26.47 -1.40
C ALA A 203 15.37 25.51 -0.58
N ILE A 204 14.11 25.87 -0.30
CA ILE A 204 13.23 25.06 0.51
C ILE A 204 11.91 24.86 -0.23
N GLY A 205 11.43 23.64 -0.24
CA GLY A 205 10.10 23.31 -0.73
C GLY A 205 9.32 22.42 0.24
N ARG A 206 8.05 22.33 -0.01
CA ARG A 206 7.11 21.52 0.74
C ARG A 206 6.62 20.37 -0.10
N ILE A 207 6.74 19.14 0.39
CA ILE A 207 6.03 17.99 -0.16
C ILE A 207 4.54 18.27 0.01
N PRO A 208 3.71 18.22 -1.04
CA PRO A 208 2.28 18.45 -0.92
C PRO A 208 1.65 17.54 0.13
N ALA A 209 0.80 18.12 0.97
CA ALA A 209 0.03 17.35 1.93
C ALA A 209 -1.03 16.54 1.20
N HIS A 210 -1.05 15.26 1.43
CA HIS A 210 -2.06 14.34 0.93
C HIS A 210 -2.26 13.19 1.92
N GLY A 211 -3.42 12.56 1.84
CA GLY A 211 -3.73 11.37 2.64
C GLY A 211 -3.07 10.12 2.09
N HIS A 212 -3.42 9.00 2.71
CA HIS A 212 -2.98 7.67 2.32
C HIS A 212 -4.19 6.81 1.94
N LEU A 213 -4.14 6.19 0.76
CA LEU A 213 -5.16 5.28 0.27
C LEU A 213 -4.67 3.84 0.37
N SER A 214 -5.22 3.07 1.31
CA SER A 214 -5.03 1.62 1.36
C SER A 214 -6.18 0.93 0.64
N VAL A 215 -5.91 0.24 -0.47
CA VAL A 215 -6.88 -0.67 -1.11
C VAL A 215 -6.72 -2.04 -0.47
N VAL A 216 -7.70 -2.43 0.36
CA VAL A 216 -7.52 -3.49 1.36
C VAL A 216 -8.29 -4.75 1.00
N GLY A 217 -7.57 -5.87 0.87
CA GLY A 217 -8.14 -7.20 0.73
C GLY A 217 -8.59 -7.78 2.07
N LEU A 218 -9.87 -8.13 2.16
CA LEU A 218 -10.48 -8.69 3.38
C LEU A 218 -10.41 -10.22 3.46
N GLY A 219 -9.78 -10.86 2.49
CA GLY A 219 -9.83 -12.31 2.39
C GLY A 219 -11.20 -12.85 1.97
N PRO A 220 -11.41 -14.17 2.05
CA PRO A 220 -12.62 -14.83 1.54
C PRO A 220 -13.84 -14.66 2.45
N GLY A 221 -13.65 -14.32 3.72
CA GLY A 221 -14.74 -14.07 4.66
C GLY A 221 -14.49 -14.51 6.10
N SER A 222 -13.58 -15.43 6.34
CA SER A 222 -13.17 -15.85 7.68
C SER A 222 -12.25 -14.80 8.33
N ARG A 223 -12.39 -14.56 9.63
CA ARG A 223 -11.66 -13.53 10.36
C ARG A 223 -10.17 -13.84 10.52
N ASP A 224 -9.82 -15.10 10.65
CA ASP A 224 -8.45 -15.61 10.77
C ASP A 224 -7.65 -15.54 9.47
N LEU A 225 -8.34 -15.36 8.33
CA LEU A 225 -7.72 -15.10 7.02
C LEU A 225 -7.62 -13.61 6.67
N LEU A 226 -8.00 -12.73 7.59
CA LEU A 226 -7.74 -11.30 7.47
C LEU A 226 -6.29 -11.01 7.88
N THR A 227 -5.50 -10.43 6.98
CA THR A 227 -4.08 -10.19 7.27
C THR A 227 -3.89 -9.13 8.36
N PRO A 228 -2.83 -9.23 9.20
CA PRO A 228 -2.53 -8.20 10.20
C PRO A 228 -2.43 -6.80 9.60
N ARG A 229 -1.82 -6.65 8.39
CA ARG A 229 -1.73 -5.38 7.66
C ARG A 229 -3.12 -4.83 7.29
N ALA A 230 -4.04 -5.68 6.87
CA ALA A 230 -5.42 -5.25 6.59
C ALA A 230 -6.12 -4.74 7.85
N VAL A 231 -5.92 -5.40 8.99
CA VAL A 231 -6.45 -4.95 10.30
C VAL A 231 -5.88 -3.59 10.67
N GLU A 232 -4.58 -3.38 10.49
CA GLU A 232 -3.90 -2.12 10.79
C GLU A 232 -4.41 -1.00 9.88
N ALA A 233 -4.47 -1.21 8.57
CA ALA A 233 -4.98 -0.24 7.61
C ALA A 233 -6.42 0.20 7.94
N ILE A 234 -7.30 -0.74 8.29
CA ILE A 234 -8.68 -0.43 8.66
C ILE A 234 -8.74 0.36 9.97
N ARG A 235 -7.94 -0.01 10.97
CA ARG A 235 -7.90 0.67 12.27
C ARG A 235 -7.35 2.08 12.20
N ASN A 236 -6.43 2.35 11.27
CA ASN A 236 -5.82 3.66 11.09
C ASN A 236 -6.62 4.56 10.13
N ALA A 237 -7.65 4.01 9.48
CA ALA A 237 -8.47 4.77 8.56
C ALA A 237 -9.39 5.78 9.26
N THR A 238 -9.46 6.99 8.71
CA THR A 238 -10.44 8.02 9.06
C THR A 238 -11.62 8.04 8.08
N PHE A 239 -11.47 7.34 6.93
CA PHE A 239 -12.51 7.13 5.96
C PHE A 239 -12.47 5.68 5.47
N VAL A 240 -13.59 4.98 5.55
CA VAL A 240 -13.70 3.58 5.09
C VAL A 240 -14.72 3.51 3.96
N ALA A 241 -14.31 3.09 2.77
CA ALA A 241 -15.18 2.90 1.63
C ALA A 241 -15.24 1.42 1.23
N GLY A 242 -16.37 0.98 0.68
CA GLY A 242 -16.48 -0.37 0.14
C GLY A 242 -17.91 -0.82 -0.14
N TYR A 243 -18.03 -2.01 -0.71
CA TYR A 243 -19.31 -2.68 -0.87
C TYR A 243 -19.93 -3.01 0.49
N ALA A 244 -21.18 -2.68 0.70
CA ALA A 244 -21.84 -2.75 2.01
C ALA A 244 -21.70 -4.09 2.75
N PRO A 245 -21.76 -5.28 2.11
CA PRO A 245 -21.48 -6.55 2.77
C PRO A 245 -20.04 -6.67 3.30
N TYR A 246 -19.05 -6.13 2.60
CA TYR A 246 -17.65 -6.14 3.04
C TYR A 246 -17.42 -5.18 4.21
N VAL A 247 -17.95 -3.97 4.12
CA VAL A 247 -17.90 -3.00 5.22
C VAL A 247 -18.51 -3.56 6.50
N ARG A 248 -19.64 -4.29 6.40
CA ARG A 248 -20.25 -4.96 7.55
C ARG A 248 -19.36 -5.99 8.23
N GLN A 249 -18.51 -6.71 7.47
CA GLN A 249 -17.60 -7.72 8.02
C GLN A 249 -16.54 -7.13 8.93
N ILE A 250 -16.18 -5.86 8.74
CA ILE A 250 -15.06 -5.21 9.46
C ILE A 250 -15.51 -4.06 10.35
N ARG A 251 -16.81 -3.88 10.55
CA ARG A 251 -17.35 -2.72 11.28
C ARG A 251 -16.81 -2.60 12.71
N ASP A 252 -16.51 -3.71 13.35
CA ASP A 252 -15.91 -3.80 14.69
C ASP A 252 -14.43 -3.38 14.72
N LEU A 253 -13.74 -3.34 13.58
CA LEU A 253 -12.38 -2.86 13.44
C LEU A 253 -12.31 -1.36 13.19
N VAL A 254 -13.36 -0.79 12.63
CA VAL A 254 -13.41 0.64 12.32
C VAL A 254 -13.52 1.44 13.61
N ARG A 255 -12.59 2.36 13.82
CA ARG A 255 -12.57 3.19 15.03
C ARG A 255 -13.76 4.18 15.06
N PRO A 256 -14.23 4.55 16.25
CA PRO A 256 -15.19 5.63 16.40
C PRO A 256 -14.66 6.93 15.79
N GLY A 257 -15.53 7.68 15.10
CA GLY A 257 -15.16 8.92 14.42
C GLY A 257 -14.76 8.77 12.95
N ALA A 258 -14.47 7.55 12.48
CA ALA A 258 -14.23 7.34 11.06
C ALA A 258 -15.53 7.44 10.24
N THR A 259 -15.44 8.12 9.09
CA THR A 259 -16.53 8.18 8.11
C THR A 259 -16.64 6.85 7.37
N ILE A 260 -17.87 6.35 7.18
CA ILE A 260 -18.11 5.09 6.48
C ILE A 260 -18.97 5.32 5.23
N LEU A 261 -18.42 5.00 4.06
CA LEU A 261 -19.13 4.97 2.78
C LEU A 261 -19.38 3.51 2.38
N ALA A 262 -20.56 2.99 2.69
CA ALA A 262 -20.99 1.64 2.34
C ALA A 262 -21.97 1.70 1.16
N THR A 263 -21.56 1.23 -0.02
CA THR A 263 -22.35 1.35 -1.25
C THR A 263 -22.91 0.00 -1.73
N LYS A 264 -23.76 0.04 -2.73
CA LYS A 264 -24.34 -1.14 -3.39
C LYS A 264 -23.41 -1.66 -4.50
N MET A 265 -23.72 -2.84 -5.03
CA MET A 265 -23.11 -3.34 -6.25
C MET A 265 -23.54 -2.48 -7.45
N GLY A 266 -22.63 -2.24 -8.40
CA GLY A 266 -22.86 -1.39 -9.57
C GLY A 266 -22.57 0.09 -9.34
N THR A 267 -21.97 0.46 -8.17
CA THR A 267 -21.50 1.81 -7.87
C THR A 267 -19.99 1.81 -7.58
N GLU A 268 -19.26 0.98 -8.33
CA GLU A 268 -17.82 0.81 -8.20
C GLU A 268 -17.08 2.13 -8.46
N GLU A 269 -17.46 2.83 -9.53
CA GLU A 269 -16.88 4.10 -9.94
C GLU A 269 -17.08 5.17 -8.87
N GLU A 270 -18.32 5.37 -8.40
CA GLU A 270 -18.66 6.38 -7.38
C GLU A 270 -17.84 6.20 -6.08
N ARG A 271 -17.73 4.96 -5.59
CA ARG A 271 -16.98 4.71 -4.35
C ARG A 271 -15.47 4.82 -4.53
N THR A 272 -14.94 4.50 -5.72
CA THR A 272 -13.52 4.67 -6.04
C THR A 272 -13.18 6.15 -6.09
N GLN A 273 -13.99 6.93 -6.78
CA GLN A 273 -13.84 8.38 -6.86
C GLN A 273 -13.89 9.02 -5.46
N ALA A 274 -14.88 8.64 -4.64
CA ALA A 274 -14.99 9.16 -3.27
C ALA A 274 -13.80 8.77 -2.38
N ALA A 275 -13.22 7.58 -2.56
CA ALA A 275 -12.03 7.16 -1.83
C ALA A 275 -10.80 8.00 -2.24
N ILE A 276 -10.62 8.27 -3.54
CA ILE A 276 -9.53 9.10 -4.07
C ILE A 276 -9.68 10.54 -3.59
N GLU A 277 -10.88 11.12 -3.66
CA GLU A 277 -11.16 12.48 -3.20
C GLU A 277 -10.90 12.64 -1.70
N ALA A 278 -11.40 11.70 -0.88
CA ALA A 278 -11.12 11.71 0.56
C ALA A 278 -9.61 11.63 0.86
N THR A 279 -8.84 10.93 0.03
CA THR A 279 -7.38 10.87 0.18
C THR A 279 -6.73 12.22 -0.18
N ARG A 280 -7.20 12.87 -1.23
CA ARG A 280 -6.72 14.22 -1.61
C ARG A 280 -7.01 15.25 -0.52
N ASP A 281 -8.13 15.07 0.21
CA ASP A 281 -8.48 15.87 1.38
C ASP A 281 -7.68 15.54 2.65
N GLY A 282 -6.60 14.74 2.51
CA GLY A 282 -5.71 14.39 3.61
C GLY A 282 -6.23 13.32 4.56
N ARG A 283 -7.16 12.47 4.12
CA ARG A 283 -7.66 11.38 4.95
C ARG A 283 -6.85 10.10 4.76
N ASN A 284 -6.71 9.33 5.84
CA ASN A 284 -6.29 7.93 5.75
C ASN A 284 -7.50 7.10 5.33
N VAL A 285 -7.48 6.58 4.12
CA VAL A 285 -8.60 5.86 3.52
C VAL A 285 -8.32 4.36 3.51
N ALA A 286 -9.25 3.55 4.01
CA ALA A 286 -9.30 2.12 3.76
C ALA A 286 -10.42 1.81 2.76
N PHE A 287 -10.04 1.51 1.53
CA PHE A 287 -10.95 1.08 0.49
C PHE A 287 -11.00 -0.46 0.46
N VAL A 288 -12.06 -1.03 1.05
CA VAL A 288 -12.12 -2.47 1.33
C VAL A 288 -12.83 -3.26 0.24
N CYS A 289 -12.28 -4.43 -0.11
CA CYS A 289 -12.86 -5.38 -1.04
C CYS A 289 -12.66 -6.83 -0.57
N GLY A 290 -13.47 -7.76 -1.07
CA GLY A 290 -13.34 -9.17 -0.74
C GLY A 290 -12.16 -9.82 -1.44
N GLY A 291 -11.59 -10.87 -0.84
CA GLY A 291 -10.45 -11.58 -1.39
C GLY A 291 -9.17 -10.74 -1.40
N ASP A 292 -8.50 -10.69 -2.53
CA ASP A 292 -7.33 -9.85 -2.80
C ASP A 292 -7.70 -8.69 -3.72
N PRO A 293 -7.19 -7.45 -3.49
CA PRO A 293 -7.55 -6.28 -4.29
C PRO A 293 -7.13 -6.37 -5.75
N ALA A 294 -6.05 -7.10 -6.04
CA ALA A 294 -5.48 -7.22 -7.38
C ALA A 294 -6.09 -8.37 -8.20
N ILE A 295 -6.94 -9.24 -7.58
CA ILE A 295 -7.55 -10.39 -8.26
C ILE A 295 -9.03 -10.13 -8.51
N TYR A 296 -9.36 -9.64 -9.71
CA TYR A 296 -10.72 -9.29 -10.14
C TYR A 296 -11.47 -8.36 -9.16
N ALA A 297 -10.75 -7.44 -8.54
CA ALA A 297 -11.26 -6.54 -7.52
C ALA A 297 -10.84 -5.08 -7.77
N MET A 298 -10.71 -4.26 -6.74
CA MET A 298 -10.70 -2.80 -6.88
C MET A 298 -9.33 -2.16 -7.11
N ALA A 299 -8.21 -2.92 -7.08
CA ALA A 299 -6.89 -2.31 -7.25
C ALA A 299 -6.68 -1.71 -8.65
N SER A 300 -6.97 -2.48 -9.72
CA SER A 300 -6.83 -2.01 -11.10
C SER A 300 -7.68 -0.76 -11.37
N PRO A 301 -9.01 -0.75 -11.17
CA PRO A 301 -9.79 0.44 -11.44
C PRO A 301 -9.40 1.64 -10.58
N THR A 302 -8.93 1.43 -9.34
CA THR A 302 -8.44 2.52 -8.50
C THR A 302 -7.19 3.18 -9.11
N LEU A 303 -6.23 2.38 -9.55
CA LEU A 303 -5.00 2.88 -10.17
C LEU A 303 -5.26 3.53 -11.54
N GLU A 304 -6.20 2.98 -12.32
CA GLU A 304 -6.59 3.51 -13.63
C GLU A 304 -7.36 4.83 -13.57
N MET A 305 -8.09 5.12 -12.49
CA MET A 305 -8.80 6.39 -12.30
C MET A 305 -7.89 7.59 -12.06
N GLY A 306 -6.60 7.37 -11.85
CA GLY A 306 -5.60 8.41 -11.61
C GLY A 306 -5.39 8.68 -10.13
N THR A 307 -4.23 8.26 -9.67
CA THR A 307 -3.77 8.39 -8.27
C THR A 307 -2.63 9.41 -8.13
N ASP A 308 -2.50 10.30 -9.12
CA ASP A 308 -1.48 11.34 -9.10
C ASP A 308 -1.65 12.24 -7.86
N GLY A 309 -0.54 12.48 -7.17
CA GLY A 309 -0.50 13.32 -5.99
C GLY A 309 -1.07 12.71 -4.72
N ILE A 310 -1.36 11.39 -4.69
CA ILE A 310 -1.74 10.67 -3.47
C ILE A 310 -0.85 9.44 -3.25
N ASP A 311 -0.70 9.06 -1.99
CA ASP A 311 0.03 7.84 -1.62
C ASP A 311 -0.93 6.65 -1.61
N VAL A 312 -0.61 5.59 -2.39
CA VAL A 312 -1.47 4.41 -2.55
C VAL A 312 -0.73 3.14 -2.15
N GLU A 313 -1.35 2.36 -1.28
CA GLU A 313 -0.91 1.02 -0.90
C GLU A 313 -1.95 -0.02 -1.31
N ILE A 314 -1.51 -1.10 -1.95
CA ILE A 314 -2.34 -2.28 -2.17
C ILE A 314 -2.03 -3.27 -1.04
N VAL A 315 -3.00 -3.47 -0.15
CA VAL A 315 -2.87 -4.37 0.99
C VAL A 315 -3.41 -5.75 0.60
N PRO A 316 -2.55 -6.78 0.48
CA PRO A 316 -2.96 -8.08 -0.01
C PRO A 316 -3.93 -8.78 0.93
N GLY A 317 -4.80 -9.60 0.36
CA GLY A 317 -5.70 -10.51 1.07
C GLY A 317 -5.63 -11.92 0.51
N VAL A 318 -6.17 -12.88 1.23
CA VAL A 318 -6.29 -14.24 0.71
C VAL A 318 -7.41 -14.27 -0.33
N THR A 319 -7.04 -14.44 -1.61
CA THR A 319 -8.04 -14.56 -2.68
C THR A 319 -8.90 -15.81 -2.52
N ALA A 320 -10.13 -15.76 -3.00
CA ALA A 320 -11.06 -16.88 -2.91
C ALA A 320 -10.50 -18.15 -3.55
N GLU A 321 -9.70 -18.07 -4.60
CA GLU A 321 -9.05 -19.20 -5.26
C GLU A 321 -8.14 -19.99 -4.31
N LEU A 322 -7.27 -19.30 -3.56
CA LEU A 322 -6.39 -19.96 -2.59
C LEU A 322 -7.18 -20.56 -1.42
N ALA A 323 -8.23 -19.87 -0.98
CA ALA A 323 -9.11 -20.39 0.06
C ALA A 323 -9.81 -21.68 -0.37
N ILE A 324 -10.40 -21.71 -1.58
CA ILE A 324 -11.05 -22.93 -2.08
C ILE A 324 -10.05 -24.05 -2.35
N SER A 325 -8.83 -23.72 -2.79
CA SER A 325 -7.76 -24.71 -2.94
C SER A 325 -7.45 -25.41 -1.62
N ALA A 326 -7.33 -24.67 -0.53
CA ALA A 326 -7.12 -25.22 0.80
C ALA A 326 -8.31 -26.09 1.28
N ILE A 327 -9.54 -25.64 1.01
CA ILE A 327 -10.77 -26.39 1.34
C ILE A 327 -10.82 -27.72 0.57
N LEU A 328 -10.47 -27.69 -0.71
CA LEU A 328 -10.51 -28.85 -1.60
C LEU A 328 -9.34 -29.81 -1.41
N GLY A 329 -8.21 -29.36 -0.86
CA GLY A 329 -6.98 -30.11 -0.69
C GLY A 329 -5.79 -29.42 -1.35
N ALA A 330 -5.33 -29.90 -2.50
CA ALA A 330 -4.26 -29.30 -3.26
C ALA A 330 -4.51 -29.36 -4.79
N PRO A 331 -5.65 -28.86 -5.30
CA PRO A 331 -5.92 -28.88 -6.74
C PRO A 331 -4.92 -28.01 -7.52
N LEU A 332 -4.42 -26.92 -6.93
CA LEU A 332 -3.45 -25.99 -7.53
C LEU A 332 -1.99 -26.43 -7.26
N GLY A 333 -1.75 -27.70 -7.04
CA GLY A 333 -0.41 -28.24 -6.76
C GLY A 333 0.54 -28.21 -7.96
N HIS A 334 0.04 -27.95 -9.17
CA HIS A 334 0.80 -27.78 -10.41
C HIS A 334 0.39 -26.49 -11.13
N ASP A 335 0.84 -26.32 -12.37
CA ASP A 335 0.52 -25.13 -13.17
C ASP A 335 -1.01 -24.97 -13.32
N HIS A 336 -1.47 -23.75 -13.17
CA HIS A 336 -2.91 -23.44 -13.16
C HIS A 336 -3.21 -22.09 -13.82
N ALA A 337 -4.46 -21.92 -14.17
CA ALA A 337 -5.01 -20.68 -14.74
C ALA A 337 -6.23 -20.22 -13.94
N THR A 338 -6.32 -18.92 -13.74
CA THR A 338 -7.47 -18.25 -13.13
C THR A 338 -8.19 -17.44 -14.19
N ILE A 339 -9.45 -17.73 -14.45
CA ILE A 339 -10.23 -17.09 -15.52
C ILE A 339 -11.57 -16.61 -14.96
N SER A 340 -11.88 -15.32 -15.15
CA SER A 340 -13.21 -14.78 -14.89
C SER A 340 -14.11 -15.00 -16.12
N LEU A 341 -15.27 -15.60 -15.90
CA LEU A 341 -16.31 -15.76 -16.93
C LEU A 341 -17.24 -14.55 -17.02
N SER A 342 -16.89 -13.42 -16.38
CA SER A 342 -17.65 -12.18 -16.50
C SER A 342 -17.31 -11.48 -17.80
N ASP A 343 -18.30 -11.36 -18.66
CA ASP A 343 -18.28 -10.67 -19.95
C ASP A 343 -18.69 -9.20 -19.87
N LEU A 344 -18.71 -8.64 -18.65
CA LEU A 344 -19.10 -7.24 -18.43
C LEU A 344 -18.04 -6.24 -18.93
N HIS A 345 -16.76 -6.57 -18.78
CA HIS A 345 -15.63 -5.71 -19.13
C HIS A 345 -14.63 -6.37 -20.08
N THR A 346 -14.91 -7.60 -20.51
CA THR A 346 -14.05 -8.38 -21.42
C THR A 346 -14.91 -9.09 -22.44
N ASP A 347 -14.58 -8.95 -23.72
CA ASP A 347 -15.29 -9.63 -24.79
C ASP A 347 -15.32 -11.15 -24.59
N TRP A 348 -16.48 -11.75 -24.82
CA TRP A 348 -16.71 -13.18 -24.62
C TRP A 348 -15.77 -14.05 -25.46
N ASP A 349 -15.51 -13.67 -26.72
CA ASP A 349 -14.60 -14.39 -27.61
C ASP A 349 -13.16 -14.43 -27.06
N LEU A 350 -12.73 -13.34 -26.41
CA LEU A 350 -11.42 -13.30 -25.76
C LEU A 350 -11.39 -14.21 -24.53
N ILE A 351 -12.47 -14.29 -23.77
CA ILE A 351 -12.57 -15.21 -22.63
C ILE A 351 -12.49 -16.65 -23.13
N LEU A 352 -13.27 -17.01 -24.18
CA LEU A 352 -13.22 -18.34 -24.79
C LEU A 352 -11.83 -18.72 -25.30
N LYS A 353 -11.12 -17.79 -25.93
CA LYS A 353 -9.73 -17.98 -26.36
C LYS A 353 -8.81 -18.34 -25.17
N ARG A 354 -8.97 -17.68 -24.02
CA ARG A 354 -8.21 -17.96 -22.80
C ARG A 354 -8.57 -19.33 -22.21
N VAL A 355 -9.86 -19.67 -22.19
CA VAL A 355 -10.35 -21.01 -21.76
C VAL A 355 -9.75 -22.10 -22.63
N LYS A 356 -9.75 -21.93 -23.95
CA LYS A 356 -9.17 -22.86 -24.91
C LYS A 356 -7.66 -23.05 -24.67
N ALA A 357 -6.92 -21.96 -24.50
CA ALA A 357 -5.48 -22.04 -24.22
C ALA A 357 -5.18 -22.78 -22.90
N ALA A 358 -5.98 -22.57 -21.87
CA ALA A 358 -5.86 -23.30 -20.60
C ALA A 358 -6.23 -24.80 -20.75
N ALA A 359 -7.21 -25.12 -21.60
CA ALA A 359 -7.61 -26.47 -21.90
C ALA A 359 -6.52 -27.22 -22.69
N GLU A 360 -5.99 -26.62 -23.77
CA GLU A 360 -4.90 -27.16 -24.58
C GLU A 360 -3.60 -27.33 -23.80
N GLY A 361 -3.30 -26.39 -22.87
CA GLY A 361 -2.13 -26.44 -22.00
C GLY A 361 -2.28 -27.41 -20.81
N ASP A 362 -3.40 -28.09 -20.67
CA ASP A 362 -3.74 -28.98 -19.54
C ASP A 362 -3.58 -28.33 -18.15
N LEU A 363 -3.86 -27.03 -18.06
CA LEU A 363 -3.76 -26.28 -16.81
C LEU A 363 -4.98 -26.55 -15.91
N VAL A 364 -4.77 -26.75 -14.61
CA VAL A 364 -5.87 -26.70 -13.65
C VAL A 364 -6.53 -25.32 -13.76
N THR A 365 -7.83 -25.25 -13.95
CA THR A 365 -8.48 -23.97 -14.23
C THR A 365 -9.52 -23.62 -13.18
N THR A 366 -9.34 -22.45 -12.56
CA THR A 366 -10.30 -21.87 -11.62
C THR A 366 -11.16 -20.83 -12.33
N PHE A 367 -12.47 -21.05 -12.36
CA PHE A 367 -13.43 -20.12 -12.92
C PHE A 367 -14.04 -19.22 -11.83
N TYR A 368 -13.78 -17.91 -11.95
CA TYR A 368 -14.47 -16.86 -11.20
C TYR A 368 -15.76 -16.46 -11.93
N ASN A 369 -16.73 -15.97 -11.17
CA ASN A 369 -18.01 -15.48 -11.69
C ASN A 369 -18.71 -16.47 -12.62
N PRO A 370 -18.81 -17.76 -12.27
CA PRO A 370 -19.29 -18.82 -13.17
C PRO A 370 -20.75 -18.60 -13.59
N ARG A 371 -21.57 -17.98 -12.74
CA ARG A 371 -23.00 -17.80 -13.01
C ARG A 371 -23.58 -16.59 -12.28
N SER A 372 -24.54 -15.89 -12.92
CA SER A 372 -25.38 -14.85 -12.33
C SER A 372 -26.83 -15.00 -12.81
N ARG A 373 -27.69 -14.02 -12.53
CA ARG A 373 -29.07 -14.03 -13.05
C ARG A 373 -29.14 -13.94 -14.56
N THR A 374 -28.22 -13.19 -15.17
CA THR A 374 -28.15 -12.94 -16.61
C THR A 374 -27.08 -13.76 -17.32
N ARG A 375 -26.01 -14.12 -16.62
CA ARG A 375 -24.89 -14.91 -17.12
C ARG A 375 -25.16 -16.40 -16.83
N THR A 376 -25.68 -17.13 -17.82
CA THR A 376 -26.12 -18.51 -17.67
C THR A 376 -25.48 -19.49 -18.65
N HIS A 377 -24.98 -19.04 -19.81
CA HIS A 377 -24.35 -19.91 -20.83
C HIS A 377 -22.81 -19.97 -20.68
N GLN A 378 -22.17 -19.01 -20.01
CA GLN A 378 -20.72 -18.87 -20.02
C GLN A 378 -20.00 -20.07 -19.40
N LEU A 379 -20.49 -20.59 -18.27
CA LEU A 379 -19.90 -21.78 -17.67
C LEU A 379 -20.13 -23.03 -18.50
N PRO A 380 -21.35 -23.33 -19.01
CA PRO A 380 -21.56 -24.43 -19.96
C PRO A 380 -20.59 -24.40 -21.15
N ASP A 381 -20.43 -23.25 -21.81
CA ASP A 381 -19.54 -23.12 -22.96
C ASP A 381 -18.07 -23.38 -22.58
N ALA A 382 -17.62 -22.82 -21.43
CA ALA A 382 -16.28 -23.07 -20.91
C ALA A 382 -16.02 -24.54 -20.59
N LEU A 383 -16.99 -25.22 -19.97
CA LEU A 383 -16.89 -26.66 -19.65
C LEU A 383 -16.90 -27.52 -20.92
N ALA A 384 -17.65 -27.14 -21.96
CA ALA A 384 -17.64 -27.83 -23.25
C ALA A 384 -16.23 -27.80 -23.87
N ILE A 385 -15.56 -26.65 -23.88
CA ILE A 385 -14.18 -26.52 -24.36
C ILE A 385 -13.23 -27.38 -23.52
N MET A 386 -13.38 -27.39 -22.20
CA MET A 386 -12.56 -28.25 -21.32
C MET A 386 -12.74 -29.74 -21.66
N ALA A 387 -13.97 -30.15 -21.98
CA ALA A 387 -14.30 -31.54 -22.31
C ALA A 387 -13.70 -32.00 -23.66
N GLU A 388 -13.36 -31.11 -24.57
CA GLU A 388 -12.63 -31.45 -25.80
C GLU A 388 -11.20 -31.94 -25.54
N HIS A 389 -10.61 -31.53 -24.39
CA HIS A 389 -9.21 -31.78 -24.07
C HIS A 389 -8.99 -32.62 -22.82
N ARG A 390 -10.06 -33.07 -22.14
CA ARG A 390 -9.97 -33.80 -20.87
C ARG A 390 -10.91 -35.00 -20.82
N PRO A 391 -10.51 -36.08 -20.15
CA PRO A 391 -11.39 -37.20 -19.91
C PRO A 391 -12.68 -36.81 -19.18
N PRO A 392 -13.83 -37.44 -19.47
CA PRO A 392 -15.07 -37.20 -18.74
C PRO A 392 -14.96 -37.37 -17.24
N SER A 393 -14.07 -38.23 -16.77
CA SER A 393 -13.78 -38.51 -15.36
C SER A 393 -12.91 -37.47 -14.67
N THR A 394 -12.44 -36.43 -15.39
CA THR A 394 -11.62 -35.34 -14.81
C THR A 394 -12.33 -34.71 -13.60
N PRO A 395 -11.66 -34.60 -12.45
CA PRO A 395 -12.23 -33.95 -11.26
C PRO A 395 -12.65 -32.51 -11.51
N VAL A 396 -13.88 -32.19 -11.12
CA VAL A 396 -14.42 -30.83 -11.08
C VAL A 396 -15.03 -30.60 -9.71
N ALA A 397 -14.66 -29.50 -9.08
CA ALA A 397 -15.23 -29.14 -7.79
C ALA A 397 -15.75 -27.70 -7.79
N LEU A 398 -16.79 -27.46 -7.03
CA LEU A 398 -17.27 -26.12 -6.74
C LEU A 398 -17.23 -25.85 -5.24
N VAL A 399 -16.94 -24.63 -4.88
CA VAL A 399 -17.09 -24.12 -3.52
C VAL A 399 -17.89 -22.84 -3.55
N SER A 400 -19.00 -22.84 -2.82
CA SER A 400 -19.82 -21.66 -2.62
C SER A 400 -19.60 -21.10 -1.22
N HIS A 401 -19.61 -19.75 -1.07
CA HIS A 401 -19.44 -19.07 0.20
C HIS A 401 -18.19 -19.55 0.98
N ALA A 402 -17.07 -19.69 0.28
CA ALA A 402 -15.80 -20.14 0.87
C ALA A 402 -15.48 -19.35 2.15
N GLU A 403 -15.07 -20.06 3.20
CA GLU A 403 -14.72 -19.49 4.52
C GLU A 403 -15.84 -18.67 5.19
N ARG A 404 -17.08 -18.99 4.84
CA ARG A 404 -18.27 -18.35 5.43
C ARG A 404 -19.21 -19.40 6.01
N ARG A 405 -20.08 -18.97 6.89
CA ARG A 405 -21.05 -19.85 7.59
C ARG A 405 -21.91 -20.72 6.67
N GLN A 406 -22.12 -20.29 5.42
CA GLN A 406 -22.95 -20.98 4.43
C GLN A 406 -22.09 -21.74 3.41
N GLN A 407 -20.83 -22.06 3.74
CA GLN A 407 -19.94 -22.77 2.85
C GLN A 407 -20.54 -24.12 2.40
N GLN A 408 -20.49 -24.36 1.09
CA GLN A 408 -20.88 -25.62 0.47
C GLN A 408 -19.77 -26.06 -0.48
N VAL A 409 -19.49 -27.36 -0.48
CA VAL A 409 -18.49 -27.99 -1.35
C VAL A 409 -19.19 -29.13 -2.11
N ILE A 410 -19.07 -29.12 -3.43
CA ILE A 410 -19.50 -30.22 -4.28
C ILE A 410 -18.29 -30.71 -5.08
N MET A 411 -18.00 -32.01 -4.99
CA MET A 411 -16.96 -32.68 -5.76
C MET A 411 -17.60 -33.62 -6.76
N SER A 412 -17.28 -33.46 -8.04
CA SER A 412 -17.89 -34.16 -9.17
C SER A 412 -16.83 -34.48 -10.23
N THR A 413 -17.26 -34.95 -11.37
CA THR A 413 -16.45 -35.12 -12.57
C THR A 413 -16.92 -34.18 -13.67
N LEU A 414 -16.13 -33.98 -14.72
CA LEU A 414 -16.48 -33.11 -15.83
C LEU A 414 -17.81 -33.53 -16.52
N GLU A 415 -18.06 -34.83 -16.62
CA GLU A 415 -19.29 -35.40 -17.19
C GLU A 415 -20.52 -35.19 -16.29
N GLU A 416 -20.35 -35.30 -14.97
CA GLU A 416 -21.47 -35.26 -14.01
C GLU A 416 -21.78 -33.85 -13.49
N PHE A 417 -20.88 -32.91 -13.72
CA PHE A 417 -21.00 -31.56 -13.16
C PHE A 417 -22.18 -30.81 -13.77
N LYS A 418 -22.98 -30.18 -12.91
CA LYS A 418 -24.16 -29.41 -13.33
C LYS A 418 -23.93 -27.90 -13.08
N PRO A 419 -23.85 -27.09 -14.15
CA PRO A 419 -23.68 -25.64 -14.04
C PRO A 419 -24.75 -24.94 -13.16
N GLU A 420 -25.94 -25.55 -13.03
CA GLU A 420 -27.05 -25.04 -12.22
C GLU A 420 -26.73 -25.01 -10.71
N TRP A 421 -25.77 -25.80 -10.26
CA TRP A 421 -25.31 -25.76 -8.86
C TRP A 421 -24.59 -24.46 -8.50
N CYS A 422 -24.14 -23.70 -9.52
CA CYS A 422 -23.39 -22.48 -9.32
C CYS A 422 -24.29 -21.26 -9.07
N GLY A 423 -23.86 -20.40 -8.16
CA GLY A 423 -24.42 -19.10 -7.88
C GLY A 423 -23.37 -17.97 -7.97
N MET A 424 -23.75 -16.77 -7.54
CA MET A 424 -22.87 -15.59 -7.61
C MET A 424 -21.63 -15.67 -6.69
N THR A 425 -21.72 -16.47 -5.62
CA THR A 425 -20.64 -16.62 -4.62
C THR A 425 -19.90 -17.94 -4.76
N THR A 426 -19.89 -18.49 -5.97
CA THR A 426 -19.30 -19.79 -6.30
C THR A 426 -18.03 -19.61 -7.12
N LEU A 427 -17.03 -20.45 -6.86
CA LEU A 427 -15.91 -20.72 -7.76
C LEU A 427 -15.95 -22.17 -8.19
N VAL A 428 -15.49 -22.43 -9.41
CA VAL A 428 -15.40 -23.78 -9.98
C VAL A 428 -13.95 -24.09 -10.32
N VAL A 429 -13.43 -25.22 -9.87
CA VAL A 429 -12.10 -25.72 -10.21
C VAL A 429 -12.26 -26.93 -11.12
N VAL A 430 -11.69 -26.86 -12.32
CA VAL A 430 -11.58 -27.97 -13.27
C VAL A 430 -10.14 -28.49 -13.22
N GLY A 431 -9.97 -29.76 -12.91
CA GLY A 431 -8.66 -30.39 -12.83
C GLY A 431 -7.96 -30.51 -14.18
N SER A 432 -6.66 -30.84 -14.17
CA SER A 432 -5.90 -31.32 -15.33
C SER A 432 -6.15 -32.83 -15.56
N THR A 433 -5.54 -33.38 -16.59
CA THR A 433 -5.58 -34.82 -16.86
C THR A 433 -4.94 -35.66 -15.74
N THR A 434 -4.05 -35.10 -14.93
CA THR A 434 -3.37 -35.74 -13.81
C THR A 434 -4.07 -35.54 -12.47
N THR A 435 -5.05 -34.63 -12.39
CA THR A 435 -5.81 -34.38 -11.18
C THR A 435 -6.62 -35.59 -10.75
N LYS A 436 -6.62 -35.86 -9.47
CA LYS A 436 -7.35 -37.03 -8.88
C LYS A 436 -7.96 -36.68 -7.55
N TYR A 437 -8.93 -37.50 -7.15
CA TYR A 437 -9.44 -37.49 -5.79
C TYR A 437 -8.68 -38.50 -4.93
N VAL A 438 -8.39 -38.09 -3.69
CA VAL A 438 -7.79 -38.94 -2.65
C VAL A 438 -8.64 -38.89 -1.39
N SER A 439 -8.59 -39.92 -0.56
CA SER A 439 -9.25 -39.93 0.74
C SER A 439 -8.27 -39.53 1.82
N SER A 440 -8.67 -38.61 2.70
CA SER A 440 -7.92 -38.29 3.92
C SER A 440 -8.23 -39.31 5.02
N GLY A 441 -7.40 -39.32 6.07
CA GLY A 441 -7.56 -40.24 7.19
C GLY A 441 -8.88 -40.10 7.98
N ASP A 442 -9.54 -38.95 7.88
CA ASP A 442 -10.85 -38.64 8.46
C ASP A 442 -12.03 -38.98 7.50
N GLY A 443 -11.73 -39.60 6.36
CA GLY A 443 -12.71 -40.01 5.36
C GLY A 443 -13.17 -38.90 4.41
N ARG A 444 -12.64 -37.70 4.52
CA ARG A 444 -12.92 -36.62 3.54
C ARG A 444 -12.29 -36.93 2.19
N ARG A 445 -13.00 -36.57 1.14
CA ARG A 445 -12.50 -36.60 -0.23
C ARG A 445 -11.75 -35.31 -0.51
N LEU A 446 -10.53 -35.38 -1.03
CA LEU A 446 -9.70 -34.26 -1.37
C LEU A 446 -9.32 -34.28 -2.85
N MET A 447 -9.17 -33.12 -3.48
CA MET A 447 -8.76 -32.95 -4.86
C MET A 447 -7.27 -32.61 -4.89
N VAL A 448 -6.47 -33.34 -5.66
CA VAL A 448 -5.01 -33.17 -5.72
C VAL A 448 -4.55 -33.23 -7.18
N THR A 449 -3.71 -32.25 -7.55
CA THR A 449 -2.95 -32.29 -8.80
C THR A 449 -1.49 -32.56 -8.45
N PRO A 450 -0.94 -33.75 -8.78
CA PRO A 450 0.41 -34.14 -8.41
C PRO A 450 1.46 -33.36 -9.23
N ARG A 451 2.66 -33.17 -8.63
CA ARG A 451 3.84 -32.59 -9.26
C ARG A 451 4.89 -33.60 -9.67
N ASP A 452 4.54 -34.88 -9.68
CA ASP A 452 5.44 -35.96 -10.03
C ASP A 452 6.77 -35.94 -9.26
N TYR A 453 6.68 -35.98 -7.93
CA TYR A 453 7.87 -36.07 -7.10
C TYR A 453 8.57 -37.41 -7.24
N HIS A 454 9.89 -37.43 -7.40
CA HIS A 454 10.70 -38.62 -7.66
C HIS A 454 10.69 -39.66 -6.53
N TRP A 455 10.24 -39.31 -5.34
CA TRP A 455 10.08 -40.23 -4.20
C TRP A 455 8.70 -40.91 -4.15
N MET A 456 7.80 -40.62 -5.10
CA MET A 456 6.47 -41.25 -5.18
C MET A 456 6.56 -42.52 -6.03
N ASP A 457 5.88 -43.60 -5.61
CA ASP A 457 5.84 -44.85 -6.34
C ASP A 457 5.24 -44.67 -7.75
N GLY A 458 5.85 -45.33 -8.75
CA GLY A 458 5.42 -45.27 -10.15
C GLY A 458 5.84 -44.04 -10.91
N HIS A 459 6.71 -43.20 -10.34
CA HIS A 459 7.20 -42.00 -10.98
C HIS A 459 8.29 -42.30 -12.04
N VAL A 460 8.16 -41.67 -13.22
CA VAL A 460 9.19 -41.69 -14.26
C VAL A 460 10.09 -40.47 -14.12
N CYS A 461 11.28 -40.61 -13.54
CA CYS A 461 12.26 -39.53 -13.45
C CYS A 461 12.69 -39.03 -14.84
N SER A 462 12.55 -37.74 -15.11
CA SER A 462 13.21 -37.11 -16.26
C SER A 462 14.75 -37.18 -16.09
N GLU A 463 15.49 -37.33 -17.19
CA GLU A 463 16.97 -37.40 -17.15
C GLU A 463 17.64 -36.18 -16.49
N ALA A 464 17.02 -35.02 -16.58
CA ALA A 464 17.47 -33.79 -15.92
C ALA A 464 17.51 -33.89 -14.38
N ARG A 465 16.71 -34.79 -13.77
CA ARG A 465 16.67 -34.98 -12.30
C ARG A 465 17.69 -36.00 -11.79
N LYS A 466 18.24 -36.88 -12.66
CA LYS A 466 19.24 -37.86 -12.23
C LYS A 466 20.55 -37.21 -11.71
N ASN A 467 20.79 -35.94 -12.06
CA ASN A 467 21.96 -35.16 -11.65
C ASN A 467 21.73 -34.29 -10.40
N TYR A 468 20.51 -34.25 -9.86
CA TYR A 468 20.20 -33.46 -8.64
C TYR A 468 20.24 -34.40 -7.43
N THR A 469 21.41 -34.50 -6.78
CA THR A 469 21.52 -35.22 -5.52
C THR A 469 21.39 -34.24 -4.36
N HIS A 470 20.59 -34.59 -3.34
CA HIS A 470 20.45 -33.85 -2.08
C HIS A 470 21.78 -33.59 -1.34
N LYS A 471 22.89 -34.16 -1.84
CA LYS A 471 24.23 -34.00 -1.25
C LYS A 471 24.87 -32.64 -1.53
N ASP A 472 24.38 -31.91 -2.51
CA ASP A 472 24.97 -30.63 -2.96
C ASP A 472 24.29 -29.38 -2.40
N LEU A 473 23.21 -29.54 -1.62
CA LEU A 473 22.64 -28.44 -0.87
C LEU A 473 23.38 -28.32 0.47
N PRO A 474 23.98 -27.15 0.79
CA PRO A 474 24.49 -26.92 2.13
C PRO A 474 23.35 -27.17 3.14
N ARG A 475 23.54 -28.08 4.07
CA ARG A 475 22.63 -28.21 5.22
C ARG A 475 22.63 -26.84 5.88
N ALA A 476 21.48 -26.16 5.88
CA ALA A 476 21.29 -25.02 6.75
C ALA A 476 21.43 -25.57 8.17
N ASP A 477 22.51 -25.20 8.86
CA ASP A 477 22.69 -25.53 10.24
C ASP A 477 21.47 -25.03 10.98
N GLU A 478 20.75 -25.91 11.69
CA GLU A 478 19.55 -25.58 12.44
C GLU A 478 19.77 -24.41 13.42
N GLU A 479 20.99 -24.25 13.94
CA GLU A 479 21.40 -23.13 14.78
C GLU A 479 21.33 -21.76 14.06
N THR A 480 21.53 -21.70 12.75
CA THR A 480 21.52 -20.43 12.00
C THR A 480 20.07 -19.91 11.79
N TYR A 481 19.08 -20.79 11.76
CA TYR A 481 17.67 -20.42 11.61
C TYR A 481 17.04 -19.95 12.93
N LEU A 482 17.48 -20.48 14.04
CA LEU A 482 16.94 -20.14 15.37
C LEU A 482 17.63 -18.93 16.02
N SER A 483 18.80 -18.51 15.51
CA SER A 483 19.59 -17.42 16.10
C SER A 483 19.33 -16.03 15.51
N LYS A 484 18.55 -15.91 14.44
CA LYS A 484 18.17 -14.59 13.89
C LYS A 484 16.80 -14.20 14.44
N PRO A 485 16.72 -13.05 15.17
CA PRO A 485 15.42 -12.50 15.52
C PRO A 485 14.61 -12.23 14.25
N PRO A 486 13.28 -12.34 14.30
CA PRO A 486 12.44 -12.01 13.15
C PRO A 486 12.80 -10.60 12.68
N VAL A 487 13.18 -10.49 11.42
CA VAL A 487 13.43 -9.20 10.78
C VAL A 487 12.09 -8.48 10.76
N HIS A 488 11.89 -7.59 11.70
CA HIS A 488 10.85 -6.61 11.57
C HIS A 488 11.14 -5.85 10.26
N SER A 489 10.27 -5.99 9.30
CA SER A 489 10.35 -5.28 8.03
C SER A 489 10.20 -3.78 8.30
N THR A 490 11.31 -3.13 8.63
CA THR A 490 11.46 -1.72 8.37
C THR A 490 11.36 -1.57 6.85
N ARG A 491 10.42 -0.77 6.41
CA ARG A 491 10.18 -0.40 5.01
C ARG A 491 11.52 -0.20 4.29
N MET A 492 11.89 -1.13 3.46
CA MET A 492 12.92 -0.92 2.45
C MET A 492 12.22 -0.75 1.11
N SER A 493 11.88 0.47 0.77
CA SER A 493 11.74 0.88 -0.61
C SER A 493 13.15 0.96 -1.19
N LYS A 494 13.66 -0.14 -1.75
CA LYS A 494 14.76 -0.06 -2.71
C LYS A 494 14.17 -0.06 -4.10
N PRO A 495 14.52 0.91 -4.96
CA PRO A 495 14.19 0.81 -6.37
C PRO A 495 14.90 -0.43 -6.95
N ILE A 496 14.18 -1.18 -7.73
CA ILE A 496 14.75 -2.23 -8.58
C ILE A 496 15.60 -1.50 -9.63
N ASN A 497 16.92 -1.55 -9.48
CA ASN A 497 17.81 -1.17 -10.55
C ASN A 497 17.83 -2.30 -11.58
N ASP A 498 17.09 -2.11 -12.67
CA ASP A 498 17.39 -2.77 -13.93
C ASP A 498 18.71 -2.23 -14.46
N THR A 499 19.76 -3.01 -14.40
CA THR A 499 20.89 -2.82 -15.29
C THR A 499 21.54 -4.16 -15.61
N LYS A 500 21.49 -4.45 -16.94
CA LYS A 500 22.48 -5.21 -17.73
C LYS A 500 22.37 -6.75 -17.64
N ASP A 501 22.30 -7.45 -18.71
CA ASP A 501 22.77 -7.28 -20.13
C ASP A 501 21.75 -7.88 -21.09
#